data_2c4ccc5dc9e8152807e34698135eaa2d
#
_entry.id   2c4ccc5dc9e8152807e34698135eaa2d
#
_cell.length_a   1.000
_cell.length_b   1.000
_cell.length_c   1.000
_cell.angle_alpha   90.00
_cell.angle_beta   90.00
_cell.angle_gamma   90.00
#
_symmetry.space_group_name_H-M   'P 1'
#
loop_
_entity.id
_entity.type
_entity.pdbx_description
1 polymer ?
#
loop_
_entity_poly.entity_id
_entity_poly.type
_entity_poly.pdbx_seq_one_letter_code
_entity_poly.pdbx_strand_id
1 'polypeptide(L)'
;DWDEFHQTVRIFTRMLDNVAEINGLPLAQQRDEILRKRRHGMGFLGLGSTITMLRMKYGSRDAVAFTERVSKELAIAGWEAGLDLAKEKGPAPIMNEEFEVTPEMLRKRPEMARDGIKVGQKLPGRVLHARYSRYMQRVAEARPELVDELAKVGSRFTHHTSIAPTGTISLSLANNASNG
;
A
#
# COMPACT_ATOMS: atom_id res chain seq x y z
N ASP A 1 13.93 -0.91 16.12
CA ASP A 1 13.31 -2.23 16.22
C ASP A 1 12.34 -2.45 15.06
N TRP A 2 12.66 -3.40 14.16
CA TRP A 2 11.85 -3.64 12.98
C TRP A 2 10.62 -4.50 13.28
N ASP A 3 10.69 -5.37 14.27
CA ASP A 3 9.55 -6.23 14.66
C ASP A 3 8.45 -5.37 15.28
N GLU A 4 8.82 -4.44 16.15
CA GLU A 4 7.89 -3.46 16.73
C GLU A 4 7.30 -2.54 15.64
N PHE A 5 8.12 -2.13 14.67
CA PHE A 5 7.66 -1.34 13.53
C PHE A 5 6.60 -2.10 12.71
N HIS A 6 6.86 -3.36 12.37
CA HIS A 6 5.92 -4.21 11.64
C HIS A 6 4.64 -4.45 12.42
N GLN A 7 4.75 -4.73 13.72
CA GLN A 7 3.57 -4.90 14.58
C GLN A 7 2.72 -3.63 14.64
N THR A 8 3.35 -2.47 14.76
CA THR A 8 2.68 -1.17 14.75
C THR A 8 1.95 -0.95 13.43
N VAL A 9 2.60 -1.22 12.30
CA VAL A 9 1.98 -1.11 10.97
C VAL A 9 0.75 -2.01 10.86
N ARG A 10 0.81 -3.26 11.35
CA ARG A 10 -0.32 -4.20 11.32
C ARG A 10 -1.50 -3.70 12.16
N ILE A 11 -1.25 -3.18 13.36
CA ILE A 11 -2.29 -2.61 14.23
C ILE A 11 -2.96 -1.40 13.57
N PHE A 12 -2.18 -0.46 13.07
CA PHE A 12 -2.71 0.73 12.40
C PHE A 12 -3.42 0.40 11.08
N THR A 13 -2.97 -0.60 10.35
CA THR A 13 -3.66 -1.08 9.13
C THR A 13 -5.07 -1.57 9.48
N ARG A 14 -5.22 -2.37 10.52
CA ARG A 14 -6.53 -2.81 11.01
C ARG A 14 -7.40 -1.63 11.48
N MET A 15 -6.79 -0.68 12.19
CA MET A 15 -7.52 0.51 12.65
C MET A 15 -8.05 1.33 11.46
N LEU A 16 -7.25 1.54 10.41
CA LEU A 16 -7.68 2.25 9.20
C LEU A 16 -8.77 1.48 8.43
N ASP A 17 -8.70 0.15 8.40
CA ASP A 17 -9.77 -0.68 7.82
C ASP A 17 -11.09 -0.51 8.59
N ASN A 18 -11.05 -0.49 9.92
CA ASN A 18 -12.22 -0.25 10.75
C ASN A 18 -12.79 1.16 10.53
N VAL A 19 -11.93 2.18 10.39
CA VAL A 19 -12.37 3.56 10.08
C VAL A 19 -13.11 3.60 8.73
N ALA A 20 -12.65 2.86 7.73
CA ALA A 20 -13.35 2.77 6.45
C ALA A 20 -14.75 2.15 6.59
N GLU A 21 -14.96 1.22 7.53
CA GLU A 21 -16.26 0.60 7.78
C GLU A 21 -17.24 1.51 8.52
N ILE A 22 -16.78 2.20 9.56
CA ILE A 22 -17.65 3.03 10.42
C ILE A 22 -17.81 4.47 9.91
N ASN A 23 -17.21 4.81 8.78
CA ASN A 23 -17.25 6.15 8.23
C ASN A 23 -18.65 6.54 7.80
N GLY A 24 -19.23 7.52 8.49
CA GLY A 24 -20.58 8.04 8.28
C GLY A 24 -20.70 9.08 7.16
N LEU A 25 -20.17 8.78 5.97
CA LEU A 25 -20.26 9.70 4.83
C LEU A 25 -21.71 10.02 4.46
N PRO A 26 -22.05 11.31 4.22
CA PRO A 26 -23.40 11.74 3.98
C PRO A 26 -23.96 11.28 2.61
N LEU A 27 -23.10 11.11 1.60
CA LEU A 27 -23.51 10.72 0.26
C LEU A 27 -23.31 9.21 0.04
N ALA A 28 -24.37 8.52 -0.40
CA ALA A 28 -24.34 7.11 -0.69
C ALA A 28 -23.25 6.74 -1.69
N GLN A 29 -23.11 7.49 -2.78
CA GLN A 29 -22.10 7.26 -3.81
C GLN A 29 -20.66 7.31 -3.25
N GLN A 30 -20.38 8.22 -2.31
CA GLN A 30 -19.07 8.30 -1.65
C GLN A 30 -18.82 7.07 -0.77
N ARG A 31 -19.82 6.67 -0.01
CA ARG A 31 -19.75 5.48 0.84
C ARG A 31 -19.53 4.21 0.01
N ASP A 32 -20.29 4.04 -1.06
CA ASP A 32 -20.18 2.89 -1.96
C ASP A 32 -18.79 2.80 -2.59
N GLU A 33 -18.23 3.92 -3.03
CA GLU A 33 -16.89 3.98 -3.62
C GLU A 33 -15.78 3.70 -2.59
N ILE A 34 -15.93 4.20 -1.36
CA ILE A 34 -14.99 3.90 -0.27
C ILE A 34 -15.03 2.43 0.08
N LEU A 35 -16.20 1.85 0.29
CA LEU A 35 -16.33 0.44 0.63
C LEU A 35 -15.88 -0.49 -0.50
N ARG A 36 -16.11 -0.07 -1.76
CA ARG A 36 -15.68 -0.84 -2.94
C ARG A 36 -14.17 -0.94 -3.05
N LYS A 37 -13.43 0.14 -2.76
CA LYS A 37 -11.96 0.22 -2.93
C LYS A 37 -11.18 0.17 -1.62
N ARG A 38 -11.77 0.56 -0.51
CA ARG A 38 -11.20 0.60 0.83
C ARG A 38 -9.82 1.26 0.88
N ARG A 39 -9.65 2.34 0.12
CA ARG A 39 -8.40 3.10 0.08
C ARG A 39 -8.15 3.77 1.42
N HIS A 40 -6.95 3.61 1.93
CA HIS A 40 -6.43 4.37 3.07
C HIS A 40 -4.99 4.78 2.80
N GLY A 41 -4.44 5.64 3.64
CA GLY A 41 -3.05 6.05 3.56
C GLY A 41 -2.40 6.02 4.93
N MET A 42 -1.33 5.25 5.07
CA MET A 42 -0.46 5.23 6.24
C MET A 42 0.92 5.74 5.83
N GLY A 43 1.52 6.55 6.68
CA GLY A 43 2.86 7.05 6.52
C GLY A 43 3.59 7.06 7.84
N PHE A 44 4.76 7.64 7.84
CA PHE A 44 5.57 7.87 9.04
C PHE A 44 5.87 9.36 9.17
N LEU A 45 6.29 9.75 10.35
CA LEU A 45 6.81 11.09 10.63
C LEU A 45 8.17 10.96 11.32
N GLY A 46 8.90 12.07 11.43
CA GLY A 46 10.17 12.12 12.15
C GLY A 46 11.34 11.47 11.41
N LEU A 47 11.26 11.27 10.11
CA LEU A 47 12.36 10.71 9.33
C LEU A 47 13.63 11.59 9.45
N GLY A 48 13.49 12.91 9.34
CA GLY A 48 14.62 13.84 9.49
C GLY A 48 15.26 13.74 10.87
N SER A 49 14.47 13.68 11.94
CA SER A 49 14.97 13.47 13.31
C SER A 49 15.68 12.12 13.45
N THR A 50 15.13 11.06 12.89
CA THR A 50 15.73 9.72 12.91
C THR A 50 17.08 9.70 12.19
N ILE A 51 17.18 10.29 11.01
CA ILE A 51 18.42 10.43 10.25
C ILE A 51 19.49 11.15 11.08
N THR A 52 19.08 12.23 11.76
CA THR A 52 19.99 13.01 12.65
C THR A 52 20.43 12.17 13.85
N MET A 53 19.52 11.47 14.52
CA MET A 53 19.84 10.59 15.66
C MET A 53 20.78 9.45 15.27
N LEU A 54 20.64 8.93 14.05
CA LEU A 54 21.55 7.92 13.48
C LEU A 54 22.87 8.52 12.97
N ARG A 55 23.09 9.82 13.16
CA ARG A 55 24.29 10.56 12.72
C ARG A 55 24.54 10.47 11.21
N MET A 56 23.50 10.34 10.43
CA MET A 56 23.56 10.37 8.98
C MET A 56 23.39 11.81 8.48
N LYS A 57 24.13 12.19 7.45
CA LYS A 57 23.92 13.48 6.78
C LYS A 57 22.66 13.40 5.92
N TYR A 58 21.71 14.32 6.15
CA TYR A 58 20.49 14.41 5.33
C TYR A 58 20.85 14.55 3.84
N GLY A 59 20.19 13.77 2.99
CA GLY A 59 20.48 13.72 1.55
C GLY A 59 21.73 12.93 1.15
N SER A 60 22.44 12.32 2.11
CA SER A 60 23.52 11.38 1.79
C SER A 60 22.98 10.06 1.23
N ARG A 61 23.87 9.29 0.59
CA ARG A 61 23.51 7.94 0.08
C ARG A 61 22.98 7.02 1.19
N ASP A 62 23.59 7.07 2.37
CA ASP A 62 23.19 6.25 3.52
C ASP A 62 21.80 6.67 4.03
N ALA A 63 21.51 7.96 4.10
CA ALA A 63 20.20 8.48 4.48
C ALA A 63 19.11 8.08 3.47
N VAL A 64 19.43 8.13 2.17
CA VAL A 64 18.50 7.68 1.10
C VAL A 64 18.25 6.18 1.21
N ALA A 65 19.28 5.35 1.38
CA ALA A 65 19.14 3.90 1.54
C ALA A 65 18.34 3.54 2.80
N PHE A 66 18.55 4.26 3.90
CA PHE A 66 17.75 4.09 5.11
C PHE A 66 16.28 4.45 4.89
N THR A 67 16.00 5.56 4.21
CA THR A 67 14.63 5.99 3.86
C THR A 67 13.93 4.99 2.95
N GLU A 68 14.65 4.45 1.98
CA GLU A 68 14.15 3.39 1.11
C GLU A 68 13.77 2.14 1.92
N ARG A 69 14.64 1.75 2.86
CA ARG A 69 14.35 0.63 3.76
C ARG A 69 13.10 0.87 4.60
N VAL A 70 12.96 2.03 5.26
CA VAL A 70 11.77 2.37 6.05
C VAL A 70 10.50 2.30 5.20
N SER A 71 10.54 2.87 4.00
CA SER A 71 9.39 2.86 3.08
C SER A 71 9.04 1.46 2.60
N LYS A 72 10.04 0.63 2.34
CA LYS A 72 9.88 -0.78 1.95
C LYS A 72 9.27 -1.61 3.06
N GLU A 73 9.78 -1.50 4.29
CA GLU A 73 9.26 -2.23 5.45
C GLU A 73 7.80 -1.82 5.74
N LEU A 74 7.47 -0.52 5.66
CA LEU A 74 6.09 -0.03 5.77
C LEU A 74 5.18 -0.68 4.73
N ALA A 75 5.63 -0.73 3.47
CA ALA A 75 4.85 -1.29 2.38
C ALA A 75 4.61 -2.79 2.57
N ILE A 76 5.67 -3.55 2.88
CA ILE A 76 5.59 -5.01 3.05
C ILE A 76 4.65 -5.36 4.21
N ALA A 77 4.89 -4.79 5.41
CA ALA A 77 4.07 -5.06 6.59
C ALA A 77 2.59 -4.68 6.36
N GLY A 78 2.34 -3.58 5.64
CA GLY A 78 0.99 -3.17 5.31
C GLY A 78 0.29 -4.09 4.33
N TRP A 79 0.97 -4.58 3.29
CA TRP A 79 0.37 -5.54 2.35
C TRP A 79 0.19 -6.93 2.96
N GLU A 80 1.07 -7.37 3.86
CA GLU A 80 0.88 -8.58 4.66
C GLU A 80 -0.39 -8.46 5.52
N ALA A 81 -0.53 -7.34 6.25
CA ALA A 81 -1.74 -7.08 7.03
C ALA A 81 -3.00 -6.98 6.15
N GLY A 82 -2.89 -6.42 4.94
CA GLY A 82 -3.98 -6.36 3.97
C GLY A 82 -4.39 -7.73 3.45
N LEU A 83 -3.45 -8.65 3.28
CA LEU A 83 -3.72 -10.05 2.94
C LEU A 83 -4.39 -10.79 4.09
N ASP A 84 -3.89 -10.63 5.31
CA ASP A 84 -4.47 -11.24 6.51
C ASP A 84 -5.91 -10.78 6.73
N LEU A 85 -6.17 -9.47 6.60
CA LEU A 85 -7.51 -8.89 6.69
C LEU A 85 -8.42 -9.38 5.55
N ALA A 86 -7.88 -9.58 4.35
CA ALA A 86 -8.66 -10.14 3.24
C ALA A 86 -9.03 -11.61 3.48
N LYS A 87 -8.16 -12.39 4.11
CA LYS A 87 -8.46 -13.77 4.53
C LYS A 87 -9.51 -13.81 5.65
N GLU A 88 -9.48 -12.84 6.58
CA GLU A 88 -10.40 -12.76 7.72
C GLU A 88 -11.79 -12.22 7.35
N LYS A 89 -11.83 -11.11 6.57
CA LYS A 89 -13.04 -10.31 6.31
C LYS A 89 -13.47 -10.26 4.84
N GLY A 90 -12.74 -10.92 3.97
CA GLY A 90 -12.87 -10.81 2.51
C GLY A 90 -12.05 -9.65 1.91
N PRO A 91 -11.64 -9.76 0.66
CA PRO A 91 -10.95 -8.70 -0.06
C PRO A 91 -11.87 -7.50 -0.34
N ALA A 92 -11.28 -6.35 -0.69
CA ALA A 92 -12.05 -5.22 -1.19
C ALA A 92 -12.89 -5.66 -2.42
N PRO A 93 -14.17 -5.26 -2.51
CA PRO A 93 -15.06 -5.73 -3.60
C PRO A 93 -14.47 -5.60 -5.00
N ILE A 94 -13.76 -4.51 -5.29
CA ILE A 94 -13.11 -4.28 -6.60
C ILE A 94 -12.09 -5.36 -6.96
N MET A 95 -11.53 -6.09 -5.99
CA MET A 95 -10.58 -7.18 -6.24
C MET A 95 -11.22 -8.37 -6.95
N ASN A 96 -12.53 -8.55 -6.79
CA ASN A 96 -13.31 -9.62 -7.42
C ASN A 96 -14.04 -9.15 -8.68
N GLU A 97 -14.06 -7.86 -8.99
CA GLU A 97 -14.62 -7.36 -10.23
C GLU A 97 -13.77 -7.77 -11.42
N GLU A 98 -14.41 -8.07 -12.53
CA GLU A 98 -13.73 -8.39 -13.78
C GLU A 98 -13.54 -7.15 -14.65
N PHE A 99 -12.33 -6.99 -15.16
CA PHE A 99 -11.95 -5.88 -16.04
C PHE A 99 -11.53 -6.42 -17.38
N GLU A 100 -12.12 -5.87 -18.44
CA GLU A 100 -11.72 -6.18 -19.80
C GLU A 100 -10.39 -5.50 -20.13
N VAL A 101 -9.46 -6.28 -20.66
CA VAL A 101 -8.13 -5.82 -21.06
C VAL A 101 -8.25 -4.97 -22.31
N THR A 102 -7.88 -3.70 -22.21
CA THR A 102 -7.89 -2.74 -23.32
C THR A 102 -6.54 -2.66 -24.04
N PRO A 103 -6.50 -2.18 -25.30
CA PRO A 103 -5.24 -1.92 -25.99
C PRO A 103 -4.33 -0.96 -25.21
N GLU A 104 -4.92 0.01 -24.52
CA GLU A 104 -4.17 0.97 -23.70
C GLU A 104 -3.50 0.30 -22.51
N MET A 105 -4.17 -0.66 -21.86
CA MET A 105 -3.59 -1.43 -20.77
C MET A 105 -2.34 -2.20 -21.23
N LEU A 106 -2.40 -2.89 -22.35
CA LEU A 106 -1.25 -3.61 -22.92
C LEU A 106 -0.12 -2.65 -23.31
N ARG A 107 -0.44 -1.50 -23.85
CA ARG A 107 0.58 -0.48 -24.17
C ARG A 107 1.29 0.04 -22.91
N LYS A 108 0.55 0.28 -21.82
CA LYS A 108 1.08 0.76 -20.55
C LYS A 108 1.76 -0.34 -19.70
N ARG A 109 1.45 -1.59 -19.99
CA ARG A 109 1.89 -2.78 -19.25
C ARG A 109 2.28 -3.88 -20.26
N PRO A 110 3.43 -3.73 -20.94
CA PRO A 110 3.86 -4.70 -21.94
C PRO A 110 4.13 -6.10 -21.38
N GLU A 111 4.35 -6.20 -20.08
CA GLU A 111 4.45 -7.46 -19.36
C GLU A 111 3.18 -8.31 -19.46
N MET A 112 2.00 -7.69 -19.53
CA MET A 112 0.73 -8.42 -19.71
C MET A 112 0.74 -9.21 -21.04
N ALA A 113 1.26 -8.60 -22.12
CA ALA A 113 1.34 -9.28 -23.41
C ALA A 113 2.38 -10.43 -23.38
N ARG A 114 3.48 -10.27 -22.65
CA ARG A 114 4.49 -11.34 -22.46
C ARG A 114 3.92 -12.52 -21.67
N ASP A 115 3.00 -12.27 -20.75
CA ASP A 115 2.27 -13.28 -20.00
C ASP A 115 1.10 -13.90 -20.81
N GLY A 116 0.98 -13.58 -22.10
CA GLY A 116 -0.03 -14.15 -23.00
C GLY A 116 -1.42 -13.53 -22.89
N ILE A 117 -1.56 -12.41 -22.18
CA ILE A 117 -2.84 -11.71 -22.04
C ILE A 117 -3.17 -10.94 -23.30
N LYS A 118 -4.44 -11.04 -23.75
CA LYS A 118 -4.92 -10.46 -24.99
C LYS A 118 -6.00 -9.40 -24.73
N VAL A 119 -6.13 -8.47 -25.67
CA VAL A 119 -7.24 -7.50 -25.69
C VAL A 119 -8.58 -8.24 -25.64
N GLY A 120 -9.52 -7.72 -24.89
CA GLY A 120 -10.85 -8.32 -24.68
C GLY A 120 -10.89 -9.46 -23.65
N GLN A 121 -9.75 -9.95 -23.18
CA GLN A 121 -9.72 -10.91 -22.07
C GLN A 121 -10.17 -10.24 -20.79
N LYS A 122 -10.93 -10.94 -19.96
CA LYS A 122 -11.35 -10.48 -18.65
C LYS A 122 -10.40 -10.99 -17.57
N LEU A 123 -9.97 -10.09 -16.70
CA LEU A 123 -9.11 -10.39 -15.56
C LEU A 123 -9.73 -9.82 -14.28
N PRO A 124 -9.68 -10.58 -13.17
CA PRO A 124 -10.15 -10.05 -11.89
C PRO A 124 -9.22 -8.95 -11.38
N GLY A 125 -9.82 -7.97 -10.68
CA GLY A 125 -9.10 -6.82 -10.14
C GLY A 125 -7.89 -7.19 -9.28
N ARG A 126 -7.97 -8.28 -8.50
CA ARG A 126 -6.85 -8.78 -7.69
C ARG A 126 -5.61 -9.14 -8.51
N VAL A 127 -5.81 -9.72 -9.70
CA VAL A 127 -4.70 -10.07 -10.60
C VAL A 127 -4.08 -8.80 -11.19
N LEU A 128 -4.92 -7.89 -11.69
CA LEU A 128 -4.46 -6.60 -12.20
C LEU A 128 -3.71 -5.80 -11.15
N HIS A 129 -4.23 -5.76 -9.93
CA HIS A 129 -3.63 -5.06 -8.81
C HIS A 129 -2.29 -5.67 -8.40
N ALA A 130 -2.25 -6.97 -8.13
CA ALA A 130 -1.07 -7.64 -7.60
C ALA A 130 0.05 -7.78 -8.64
N ARG A 131 -0.26 -8.22 -9.86
CA ARG A 131 0.77 -8.55 -10.85
C ARG A 131 1.15 -7.40 -11.78
N TYR A 132 0.21 -6.48 -12.07
CA TYR A 132 0.40 -5.46 -13.11
C TYR A 132 0.40 -4.02 -12.60
N SER A 133 0.30 -3.80 -11.29
CA SER A 133 0.56 -2.51 -10.67
C SER A 133 2.08 -2.29 -10.55
N ARG A 134 2.57 -1.14 -11.02
CA ARG A 134 4.01 -0.79 -10.89
C ARG A 134 4.49 -0.79 -9.44
N TYR A 135 3.62 -0.41 -8.52
CA TYR A 135 3.91 -0.42 -7.10
C TYR A 135 4.10 -1.85 -6.59
N MET A 136 3.20 -2.75 -6.96
CA MET A 136 3.26 -4.14 -6.52
C MET A 136 4.41 -4.92 -7.18
N GLN A 137 4.87 -4.53 -8.36
CA GLN A 137 6.07 -5.09 -8.97
C GLN A 137 7.32 -4.86 -8.11
N ARG A 138 7.45 -3.68 -7.47
CA ARG A 138 8.53 -3.41 -6.51
C ARG A 138 8.39 -4.23 -5.23
N VAL A 139 7.18 -4.49 -4.77
CA VAL A 139 6.94 -5.41 -3.64
C VAL A 139 7.35 -6.83 -4.02
N ALA A 140 7.05 -7.26 -5.26
CA ALA A 140 7.41 -8.58 -5.77
C ALA A 140 8.93 -8.82 -5.84
N GLU A 141 9.73 -7.78 -6.08
CA GLU A 141 11.21 -7.88 -6.03
C GLU A 141 11.72 -8.31 -4.65
N ALA A 142 11.00 -7.98 -3.58
CA ALA A 142 11.39 -8.29 -2.22
C ALA A 142 10.63 -9.49 -1.63
N ARG A 143 9.36 -9.63 -1.99
CA ARG A 143 8.42 -10.62 -1.43
C ARG A 143 7.51 -11.18 -2.53
N PRO A 144 8.05 -11.96 -3.48
CA PRO A 144 7.27 -12.51 -4.59
C PRO A 144 6.11 -13.39 -4.12
N GLU A 145 6.31 -14.18 -3.05
CA GLU A 145 5.28 -15.05 -2.46
C GLU A 145 4.07 -14.26 -1.92
N LEU A 146 4.29 -13.06 -1.37
CA LEU A 146 3.23 -12.18 -0.91
C LEU A 146 2.39 -11.70 -2.09
N VAL A 147 3.02 -11.30 -3.18
CA VAL A 147 2.32 -10.84 -4.39
C VAL A 147 1.54 -11.98 -5.04
N ASP A 148 2.08 -13.20 -5.05
CA ASP A 148 1.39 -14.38 -5.55
C ASP A 148 0.13 -14.71 -4.72
N GLU A 149 0.21 -14.61 -3.39
CA GLU A 149 -0.96 -14.79 -2.53
C GLU A 149 -1.99 -13.68 -2.70
N LEU A 150 -1.57 -12.42 -2.83
CA LEU A 150 -2.46 -11.29 -3.13
C LEU A 150 -3.14 -11.45 -4.50
N ALA A 151 -2.50 -12.04 -5.50
CA ALA A 151 -3.11 -12.34 -6.78
C ALA A 151 -4.20 -13.43 -6.68
N LYS A 152 -4.10 -14.35 -5.73
CA LYS A 152 -5.08 -15.43 -5.49
C LYS A 152 -6.25 -14.94 -4.63
N VAL A 153 -5.96 -14.30 -3.51
CA VAL A 153 -6.94 -13.91 -2.48
C VAL A 153 -7.49 -12.50 -2.71
N GLY A 154 -6.66 -11.58 -3.18
CA GLY A 154 -6.91 -10.15 -3.16
C GLY A 154 -6.38 -9.50 -1.89
N SER A 155 -6.42 -8.16 -1.85
CA SER A 155 -6.14 -7.38 -0.66
C SER A 155 -7.41 -6.79 -0.06
N ARG A 156 -7.40 -6.52 1.24
CA ARG A 156 -8.50 -5.81 1.93
C ARG A 156 -8.69 -4.37 1.43
N PHE A 157 -7.68 -3.78 0.80
CA PHE A 157 -7.68 -2.41 0.29
C PHE A 157 -6.85 -2.30 -0.99
N THR A 158 -7.04 -1.21 -1.75
CA THR A 158 -6.32 -0.98 -3.02
C THR A 158 -5.11 -0.07 -2.88
N HIS A 159 -5.04 0.74 -1.82
CA HIS A 159 -3.94 1.67 -1.53
C HIS A 159 -3.63 1.62 -0.05
N HIS A 160 -2.35 1.67 0.30
CA HIS A 160 -1.91 1.54 1.68
C HIS A 160 -1.05 2.71 2.15
N THR A 161 -0.07 3.14 1.36
CA THR A 161 0.92 4.13 1.79
C THR A 161 0.56 5.54 1.33
N SER A 162 0.79 6.52 2.21
CA SER A 162 0.66 7.94 1.91
C SER A 162 1.66 8.71 2.77
N ILE A 163 2.63 9.36 2.15
CA ILE A 163 3.65 10.14 2.86
C ILE A 163 3.24 11.61 2.82
N ALA A 164 2.86 12.13 3.98
CA ALA A 164 2.53 13.53 4.18
C ALA A 164 3.75 14.33 4.65
N PRO A 165 3.74 15.68 4.53
CA PRO A 165 4.79 16.54 5.11
C PRO A 165 4.93 16.42 6.62
N THR A 166 3.85 16.10 7.34
CA THR A 166 3.80 15.83 8.79
C THR A 166 4.15 17.02 9.71
N GLY A 167 4.07 18.26 9.21
CA GLY A 167 4.45 19.46 9.97
C GLY A 167 3.73 19.58 11.31
N THR A 168 2.40 19.66 11.31
CA THR A 168 1.60 19.84 12.53
C THR A 168 1.67 18.65 13.47
N ILE A 169 1.57 17.43 12.94
CA ILE A 169 1.59 16.22 13.77
C ILE A 169 2.94 16.00 14.44
N SER A 170 4.05 16.42 13.80
CA SER A 170 5.38 16.33 14.40
C SER A 170 5.50 17.19 15.66
N LEU A 171 4.88 18.37 15.68
CA LEU A 171 4.85 19.23 16.87
C LEU A 171 4.07 18.60 18.02
N SER A 172 2.95 17.94 17.73
CA SER A 172 2.11 17.29 18.74
C SER A 172 2.79 16.11 19.41
N LEU A 173 3.74 15.47 18.75
CA LEU A 173 4.45 14.29 19.26
C LEU A 173 5.88 14.58 19.68
N ALA A 174 6.16 15.85 20.06
CA ALA A 174 7.47 16.32 20.49
C ALA A 174 8.60 15.99 19.50
N ASN A 175 8.29 15.92 18.21
CA ASN A 175 9.23 15.66 17.15
C ASN A 175 9.57 16.98 16.45
N ASN A 176 10.84 17.33 16.42
CA ASN A 176 11.33 18.63 15.91
C ASN A 176 11.46 18.68 14.38
N ALA A 177 11.30 17.56 13.71
CA ALA A 177 11.39 17.50 12.25
C ALA A 177 10.19 16.77 11.67
N SER A 178 9.66 17.31 10.59
CA SER A 178 8.76 16.58 9.70
C SER A 178 9.56 15.51 8.91
N ASN A 179 9.08 15.07 7.76
CA ASN A 179 9.81 14.08 6.97
C ASN A 179 11.00 14.67 6.17
N GLY A 180 11.21 15.98 6.23
CA GLY A 180 12.32 16.61 5.57
C GLY A 180 12.08 18.06 5.31
#